data_67a41aed88113fa26a0150016515f786
#
_entry.id   67a41aed88113fa26a0150016515f786
#
_cell.length_a   1.000
_cell.length_b   1.000
_cell.length_c   1.000
_cell.angle_alpha   90.00
_cell.angle_beta   90.00
_cell.angle_gamma   90.00
#
_symmetry.space_group_name_H-M   'P 1'
#
loop_
_entity.id
_entity.type
_entity.pdbx_description
1 polymer ?
#
loop_
_entity_poly.entity_id
_entity_poly.type
_entity_poly.pdbx_seq_one_letter_code
_entity_poly.pdbx_strand_id
1 'polypeptide(L)'
;MLAMKRVLITGAGSYIGTNIENWLNRFPSKYQVASIGTINNEWKKTDFSSFDVVIDVAGIAHIKITEDLRDLFYSINRDMTIDICQTARESGVKQFIFLSSMNVYGDDCGIVTDKNNENPSSFYGDSKLQADKVIQSMNDDSFAVCSVRPPAIYGKGCKGNYPLLVKYGQKLPV
;
A
#
# COMPACT_ATOMS: atom_id res chain seq x y z
N MET A 1 -17.88 14.09 -20.53
CA MET A 1 -17.88 13.11 -19.42
C MET A 1 -16.46 12.61 -19.22
N LEU A 2 -15.98 12.49 -17.99
CA LEU A 2 -14.71 11.82 -17.72
C LEU A 2 -14.87 10.34 -18.10
N ALA A 3 -13.88 9.78 -18.82
CA ALA A 3 -13.87 8.36 -19.17
C ALA A 3 -13.85 7.51 -17.89
N MET A 4 -14.54 6.38 -17.88
CA MET A 4 -14.51 5.41 -16.79
C MET A 4 -13.08 4.89 -16.61
N LYS A 5 -12.56 4.89 -15.38
CA LYS A 5 -11.24 4.40 -15.03
C LYS A 5 -11.26 2.92 -14.66
N ARG A 6 -10.40 2.14 -15.26
CA ARG A 6 -10.18 0.72 -14.88
C ARG A 6 -9.07 0.64 -13.85
N VAL A 7 -9.42 0.16 -12.66
CA VAL A 7 -8.55 0.16 -11.48
C VAL A 7 -8.22 -1.28 -11.09
N LEU A 8 -6.94 -1.60 -10.98
CA LEU A 8 -6.45 -2.86 -10.43
C LEU A 8 -5.97 -2.62 -9.00
N ILE A 9 -6.45 -3.43 -8.04
CA ILE A 9 -5.98 -3.41 -6.66
C ILE A 9 -5.19 -4.68 -6.40
N THR A 10 -3.92 -4.57 -5.99
CA THR A 10 -3.13 -5.72 -5.53
C THR A 10 -3.32 -5.92 -4.03
N GLY A 11 -3.23 -7.16 -3.55
CA GLY A 11 -3.52 -7.49 -2.15
C GLY A 11 -5.00 -7.73 -1.88
N ALA A 12 -5.68 -8.44 -2.81
CA ALA A 12 -7.06 -8.89 -2.66
C ALA A 12 -7.29 -9.59 -1.31
N GLY A 13 -8.45 -9.32 -0.70
CA GLY A 13 -8.83 -9.88 0.61
C GLY A 13 -8.13 -9.22 1.81
N SER A 14 -7.21 -8.27 1.60
CA SER A 14 -6.68 -7.45 2.69
C SER A 14 -7.74 -6.47 3.18
N TYR A 15 -7.63 -6.04 4.46
CA TYR A 15 -8.55 -5.06 5.03
C TYR A 15 -8.63 -3.78 4.19
N ILE A 16 -7.49 -3.25 3.79
CA ILE A 16 -7.42 -1.99 3.03
C ILE A 16 -7.91 -2.20 1.60
N GLY A 17 -7.42 -3.24 0.91
CA GLY A 17 -7.83 -3.54 -0.47
C GLY A 17 -9.34 -3.73 -0.60
N THR A 18 -9.94 -4.52 0.30
CA THR A 18 -11.39 -4.74 0.33
C THR A 18 -12.18 -3.44 0.59
N ASN A 19 -11.69 -2.57 1.48
CA ASN A 19 -12.38 -1.30 1.75
C ASN A 19 -12.27 -0.32 0.57
N ILE A 20 -11.12 -0.25 -0.11
CA ILE A 20 -10.96 0.56 -1.32
C ILE A 20 -11.88 0.03 -2.44
N GLU A 21 -11.86 -1.27 -2.68
CA GLU A 21 -12.72 -1.91 -3.67
C GLU A 21 -14.20 -1.62 -3.43
N ASN A 22 -14.68 -1.84 -2.19
CA ASN A 22 -16.06 -1.55 -1.80
C ASN A 22 -16.41 -0.05 -1.97
N TRP A 23 -15.48 0.84 -1.69
CA TRP A 23 -15.70 2.28 -1.86
C TRP A 23 -15.82 2.65 -3.33
N LEU A 24 -14.89 2.22 -4.18
CA LEU A 24 -14.88 2.53 -5.61
C LEU A 24 -16.09 1.93 -6.32
N ASN A 25 -16.54 0.73 -5.94
CA ASN A 25 -17.73 0.06 -6.48
C ASN A 25 -19.05 0.81 -6.20
N ARG A 26 -19.05 1.81 -5.31
CA ARG A 26 -20.18 2.73 -5.13
C ARG A 26 -20.36 3.70 -6.29
N PHE A 27 -19.38 3.80 -7.17
CA PHE A 27 -19.36 4.73 -8.30
C PHE A 27 -19.10 3.98 -9.63
N PRO A 28 -20.00 3.03 -10.03
CA PRO A 28 -19.77 2.16 -11.19
C PRO A 28 -19.74 2.90 -12.53
N SER A 29 -20.27 4.11 -12.58
CA SER A 29 -20.16 4.98 -13.77
C SER A 29 -18.79 5.65 -13.91
N LYS A 30 -17.95 5.62 -12.86
CA LYS A 30 -16.62 6.24 -12.84
C LYS A 30 -15.49 5.21 -12.81
N TYR A 31 -15.72 4.08 -12.15
CA TYR A 31 -14.68 3.08 -11.88
C TYR A 31 -15.15 1.68 -12.22
N GLN A 32 -14.31 0.94 -12.90
CA GLN A 32 -14.37 -0.51 -13.01
C GLN A 32 -13.20 -1.07 -12.23
N VAL A 33 -13.46 -1.90 -11.21
CA VAL A 33 -12.45 -2.34 -10.25
C VAL A 33 -12.25 -3.85 -10.38
N ALA A 34 -10.99 -4.26 -10.34
CA ALA A 34 -10.58 -5.65 -10.17
C ALA A 34 -9.55 -5.74 -9.04
N SER A 35 -9.59 -6.82 -8.26
CA SER A 35 -8.64 -7.07 -7.19
C SER A 35 -7.94 -8.41 -7.42
N ILE A 36 -6.63 -8.44 -7.20
CA ILE A 36 -5.80 -9.65 -7.37
C ILE A 36 -4.99 -9.96 -6.12
N GLY A 37 -4.80 -11.26 -5.86
CA GLY A 37 -3.87 -11.74 -4.85
C GLY A 37 -2.43 -11.61 -5.31
N THR A 38 -1.51 -11.53 -4.34
CA THR A 38 -0.07 -11.51 -4.60
C THR A 38 0.63 -12.77 -4.08
N ILE A 39 -0.10 -13.66 -3.42
CA ILE A 39 0.41 -14.95 -2.93
C ILE A 39 0.78 -15.81 -4.14
N ASN A 40 1.90 -16.53 -4.03
CA ASN A 40 2.40 -17.43 -5.10
C ASN A 40 2.61 -16.73 -6.45
N ASN A 41 2.86 -15.43 -6.46
CA ASN A 41 3.08 -14.65 -7.68
C ASN A 41 1.91 -14.70 -8.70
N GLU A 42 0.69 -14.90 -8.25
CA GLU A 42 -0.49 -14.95 -9.12
C GLU A 42 -0.68 -13.68 -9.94
N TRP A 43 -0.27 -12.53 -9.39
CA TRP A 43 -0.31 -11.25 -10.07
C TRP A 43 0.50 -11.23 -11.38
N LYS A 44 1.56 -12.05 -11.53
CA LYS A 44 2.38 -12.16 -12.75
C LYS A 44 1.61 -12.72 -13.96
N LYS A 45 0.44 -13.34 -13.73
CA LYS A 45 -0.43 -13.86 -14.79
C LYS A 45 -1.48 -12.86 -15.24
N THR A 46 -1.58 -11.72 -14.58
CA THR A 46 -2.59 -10.70 -14.87
C THR A 46 -2.11 -9.78 -15.99
N ASP A 47 -2.97 -9.52 -16.95
CA ASP A 47 -2.73 -8.52 -17.98
C ASP A 47 -2.98 -7.11 -17.44
N PHE A 48 -1.90 -6.39 -17.13
CA PHE A 48 -1.95 -5.02 -16.62
C PHE A 48 -2.36 -3.99 -17.69
N SER A 49 -2.19 -4.29 -18.98
CA SER A 49 -2.50 -3.35 -20.08
C SER A 49 -3.98 -2.98 -20.15
N SER A 50 -4.83 -3.80 -19.53
CA SER A 50 -6.27 -3.54 -19.44
C SER A 50 -6.65 -2.50 -18.38
N PHE A 51 -5.70 -1.94 -17.59
CA PHE A 51 -5.98 -1.01 -16.49
C PHE A 51 -5.36 0.36 -16.70
N ASP A 52 -6.06 1.39 -16.19
CA ASP A 52 -5.58 2.77 -16.20
C ASP A 52 -4.80 3.11 -14.93
N VAL A 53 -5.15 2.46 -13.80
CA VAL A 53 -4.61 2.74 -12.47
C VAL A 53 -4.32 1.41 -11.77
N VAL A 54 -3.16 1.32 -11.09
CA VAL A 54 -2.84 0.24 -10.15
C VAL A 54 -2.76 0.84 -8.74
N ILE A 55 -3.47 0.24 -7.79
CA ILE A 55 -3.37 0.57 -6.36
C ILE A 55 -2.72 -0.62 -5.65
N ASP A 56 -1.46 -0.45 -5.26
CA ASP A 56 -0.70 -1.49 -4.56
C ASP A 56 -0.86 -1.35 -3.06
N VAL A 57 -1.65 -2.25 -2.48
CA VAL A 57 -1.84 -2.40 -1.03
C VAL A 57 -1.27 -3.73 -0.52
N ALA A 58 -0.63 -4.49 -1.39
CA ALA A 58 0.03 -5.72 -1.00
C ALA A 58 1.20 -5.44 -0.06
N GLY A 59 1.43 -6.33 0.87
CA GLY A 59 2.53 -6.22 1.81
C GLY A 59 2.26 -6.97 3.11
N ILE A 60 3.32 -7.19 3.85
CA ILE A 60 3.24 -7.73 5.22
C ILE A 60 3.36 -6.60 6.22
N ALA A 61 2.45 -6.60 7.20
CA ALA A 61 2.39 -5.68 8.33
C ALA A 61 1.73 -6.39 9.52
N HIS A 62 1.81 -5.81 10.71
CA HIS A 62 1.16 -6.33 11.92
C HIS A 62 1.58 -7.75 12.34
N ILE A 63 2.77 -8.18 11.93
CA ILE A 63 3.43 -9.37 12.46
C ILE A 63 4.59 -8.94 13.36
N LYS A 64 4.99 -9.81 14.29
CA LYS A 64 6.15 -9.52 15.14
C LYS A 64 7.39 -9.37 14.26
N ILE A 65 8.09 -8.24 14.40
CA ILE A 65 9.31 -7.99 13.65
C ILE A 65 10.46 -8.70 14.36
N THR A 66 11.00 -9.73 13.74
CA THR A 66 12.13 -10.53 14.23
C THR A 66 13.19 -10.65 13.14
N GLU A 67 14.45 -10.88 13.49
CA GLU A 67 15.57 -10.91 12.54
C GLU A 67 15.40 -11.98 11.44
N ASP A 68 14.83 -13.13 11.80
CA ASP A 68 14.55 -14.23 10.86
C ASP A 68 13.51 -13.87 9.78
N LEU A 69 12.69 -12.84 10.00
CA LEU A 69 11.71 -12.34 9.04
C LEU A 69 12.22 -11.18 8.18
N ARG A 70 13.46 -10.74 8.39
CA ARG A 70 14.04 -9.61 7.67
C ARG A 70 13.92 -9.77 6.15
N ASP A 71 14.42 -10.85 5.60
CA ASP A 71 14.42 -11.10 4.16
C ASP A 71 13.00 -11.16 3.60
N LEU A 72 12.05 -11.67 4.39
CA LEU A 72 10.64 -11.70 4.00
C LEU A 72 10.05 -10.28 3.88
N PHE A 73 10.39 -9.36 4.80
CA PHE A 73 9.95 -7.97 4.70
C PHE A 73 10.49 -7.31 3.43
N TYR A 74 11.75 -7.50 3.10
CA TYR A 74 12.33 -6.91 1.89
C TYR A 74 11.79 -7.53 0.62
N SER A 75 11.67 -8.87 0.55
CA SER A 75 11.15 -9.54 -0.65
C SER A 75 9.69 -9.17 -0.95
N ILE A 76 8.85 -8.99 0.07
CA ILE A 76 7.42 -8.68 -0.13
C ILE A 76 7.18 -7.18 -0.21
N ASN A 77 7.68 -6.39 0.76
CA ASN A 77 7.33 -4.97 0.81
C ASN A 77 8.17 -4.10 -0.12
N ARG A 78 9.35 -4.56 -0.53
CA ARG A 78 10.24 -3.85 -1.44
C ARG A 78 10.23 -4.47 -2.84
N ASP A 79 10.75 -5.69 -2.96
CA ASP A 79 11.05 -6.27 -4.28
C ASP A 79 9.76 -6.54 -5.07
N MET A 80 8.77 -7.14 -4.45
CA MET A 80 7.48 -7.38 -5.12
C MET A 80 6.77 -6.08 -5.51
N THR A 81 6.78 -5.05 -4.64
CA THR A 81 6.21 -3.73 -4.96
C THR A 81 6.91 -3.10 -6.17
N ILE A 82 8.25 -3.18 -6.22
CA ILE A 82 9.04 -2.67 -7.36
C ILE A 82 8.68 -3.42 -8.64
N ASP A 83 8.62 -4.76 -8.58
CA ASP A 83 8.26 -5.60 -9.71
C ASP A 83 6.85 -5.28 -10.24
N ILE A 84 5.87 -5.11 -9.34
CA ILE A 84 4.49 -4.75 -9.70
C ILE A 84 4.44 -3.35 -10.35
N CYS A 85 5.16 -2.37 -9.80
CA CYS A 85 5.24 -1.02 -10.34
C CYS A 85 5.87 -1.02 -11.74
N GLN A 86 6.97 -1.73 -11.92
CA GLN A 86 7.64 -1.87 -13.22
C GLN A 86 6.72 -2.54 -14.25
N THR A 87 6.05 -3.64 -13.86
CA THR A 87 5.08 -4.33 -14.73
C THR A 87 3.94 -3.39 -15.15
N ALA A 88 3.42 -2.59 -14.21
CA ALA A 88 2.38 -1.62 -14.49
C ALA A 88 2.86 -0.58 -15.52
N ARG A 89 4.06 -0.03 -15.33
CA ARG A 89 4.67 0.94 -16.25
C ARG A 89 4.87 0.37 -17.65
N GLU A 90 5.48 -0.81 -17.75
CA GLU A 90 5.76 -1.49 -19.02
C GLU A 90 4.48 -1.88 -19.76
N SER A 91 3.38 -2.13 -19.03
CA SER A 91 2.06 -2.43 -19.58
C SER A 91 1.28 -1.17 -20.02
N GLY A 92 1.82 0.04 -19.82
CA GLY A 92 1.18 1.28 -20.24
C GLY A 92 0.12 1.82 -19.28
N VAL A 93 0.04 1.31 -18.05
CA VAL A 93 -0.74 1.90 -16.95
C VAL A 93 -0.34 3.36 -16.77
N LYS A 94 -1.29 4.23 -16.45
CA LYS A 94 -1.05 5.68 -16.34
C LYS A 94 -0.74 6.15 -14.94
N GLN A 95 -1.19 5.41 -13.92
CA GLN A 95 -1.00 5.80 -12.53
C GLN A 95 -0.76 4.59 -11.64
N PHE A 96 0.25 4.69 -10.79
CA PHE A 96 0.56 3.74 -9.73
C PHE A 96 0.44 4.41 -8.37
N ILE A 97 -0.40 3.86 -7.49
CA ILE A 97 -0.62 4.35 -6.12
C ILE A 97 -0.12 3.28 -5.16
N PHE A 98 0.92 3.60 -4.41
CA PHE A 98 1.53 2.69 -3.44
C PHE A 98 1.10 3.03 -2.02
N LEU A 99 0.65 2.01 -1.28
CA LEU A 99 0.40 2.14 0.14
C LEU A 99 1.71 1.91 0.92
N SER A 100 2.40 2.99 1.20
CA SER A 100 3.56 3.05 2.06
C SER A 100 3.15 3.12 3.54
N SER A 101 3.91 3.77 4.41
CA SER A 101 3.62 3.92 5.84
C SER A 101 4.33 5.13 6.43
N MET A 102 3.77 5.73 7.48
CA MET A 102 4.48 6.71 8.30
C MET A 102 5.70 6.14 9.05
N ASN A 103 5.81 4.81 9.19
CA ASN A 103 6.97 4.15 9.78
C ASN A 103 8.29 4.39 9.02
N VAL A 104 8.22 4.96 7.81
CA VAL A 104 9.40 5.42 7.06
C VAL A 104 10.11 6.58 7.75
N TYR A 105 9.43 7.31 8.66
CA TYR A 105 10.02 8.41 9.44
C TYR A 105 10.59 7.96 10.79
N GLY A 106 10.39 6.71 11.21
CA GLY A 106 10.81 6.20 12.51
C GLY A 106 9.86 6.56 13.64
N ASP A 107 10.25 6.16 14.87
CA ASP A 107 9.39 6.27 16.05
C ASP A 107 9.55 7.61 16.79
N ASP A 108 10.62 8.36 16.53
CA ASP A 108 10.97 9.58 17.26
C ASP A 108 10.27 10.85 16.73
N CYS A 109 9.41 10.71 15.72
CA CYS A 109 8.74 11.83 15.10
C CYS A 109 7.38 12.11 15.78
N GLY A 110 7.32 13.14 16.64
CA GLY A 110 6.05 13.58 17.21
C GLY A 110 5.11 14.22 16.18
N ILE A 111 5.63 15.10 15.34
CA ILE A 111 4.90 15.74 14.25
C ILE A 111 5.73 15.59 12.97
N VAL A 112 5.16 14.97 11.95
CA VAL A 112 5.81 14.84 10.64
C VAL A 112 5.34 15.96 9.72
N THR A 113 6.32 16.63 9.12
CA THR A 113 6.13 17.71 8.13
C THR A 113 6.90 17.36 6.86
N ASP A 114 6.78 18.18 5.84
CA ASP A 114 7.58 18.10 4.59
C ASP A 114 9.09 18.28 4.80
N LYS A 115 9.51 18.74 5.98
CA LYS A 115 10.93 18.94 6.34
C LYS A 115 11.55 17.76 7.08
N ASN A 116 10.76 16.75 7.45
CA ASN A 116 11.29 15.59 8.15
C ASN A 116 12.00 14.65 7.18
N ASN A 117 13.21 14.22 7.55
CA ASN A 117 13.91 13.17 6.83
C ASN A 117 13.37 11.79 7.23
N GLU A 118 13.31 10.90 6.25
CA GLU A 118 13.01 9.50 6.51
C GLU A 118 14.16 8.85 7.30
N ASN A 119 13.82 8.18 8.40
CA ASN A 119 14.74 7.46 9.26
C ASN A 119 14.04 6.25 9.92
N PRO A 120 13.72 5.19 9.14
CA PRO A 120 12.97 4.05 9.66
C PRO A 120 13.72 3.31 10.75
N SER A 121 13.02 2.94 11.83
CA SER A 121 13.56 2.21 12.99
C SER A 121 13.33 0.70 12.90
N SER A 122 12.68 0.20 11.86
CA SER A 122 12.32 -1.21 11.69
C SER A 122 12.47 -1.69 10.25
N PHE A 123 12.63 -3.02 10.06
CA PHE A 123 12.66 -3.63 8.72
C PHE A 123 11.40 -3.36 7.91
N TYR A 124 10.24 -3.25 8.59
CA TYR A 124 9.00 -2.87 7.95
C TYR A 124 9.08 -1.44 7.37
N GLY A 125 9.45 -0.47 8.19
CA GLY A 125 9.61 0.92 7.74
C GLY A 125 10.66 1.06 6.64
N ASP A 126 11.81 0.41 6.82
CA ASP A 126 12.92 0.48 5.87
C ASP A 126 12.57 -0.19 4.53
N SER A 127 11.94 -1.38 4.53
CA SER A 127 11.51 -2.04 3.30
C SER A 127 10.50 -1.20 2.51
N LYS A 128 9.55 -0.56 3.21
CA LYS A 128 8.59 0.38 2.59
C LYS A 128 9.30 1.62 2.02
N LEU A 129 10.26 2.18 2.75
CA LEU A 129 11.03 3.35 2.28
C LEU A 129 11.87 3.03 1.05
N GLN A 130 12.54 1.88 1.02
CA GLN A 130 13.34 1.47 -0.14
C GLN A 130 12.46 1.28 -1.38
N ALA A 131 11.29 0.65 -1.24
CA ALA A 131 10.30 0.57 -2.32
C ALA A 131 9.88 1.97 -2.79
N ASP A 132 9.49 2.84 -1.85
CA ASP A 132 9.08 4.22 -2.10
C ASP A 132 10.08 4.98 -2.99
N LYS A 133 11.35 4.95 -2.61
CA LYS A 133 12.42 5.65 -3.34
C LYS A 133 12.60 5.13 -4.77
N VAL A 134 12.57 3.81 -4.95
CA VAL A 134 12.73 3.21 -6.27
C VAL A 134 11.52 3.50 -7.15
N ILE A 135 10.29 3.30 -6.68
CA ILE A 135 9.11 3.55 -7.52
C ILE A 135 8.92 5.03 -7.85
N GLN A 136 9.29 5.94 -6.93
CA GLN A 136 9.25 7.38 -7.20
C GLN A 136 10.22 7.80 -8.33
N SER A 137 11.34 7.11 -8.49
CA SER A 137 12.25 7.34 -9.61
C SER A 137 11.67 6.91 -10.97
N MET A 138 10.58 6.13 -10.98
CA MET A 138 9.87 5.71 -12.19
C MET A 138 8.81 6.74 -12.64
N ASN A 139 8.54 7.77 -11.81
CA ASN A 139 7.55 8.80 -12.12
C ASN A 139 8.00 9.67 -13.30
N ASP A 140 7.13 9.82 -14.31
CA ASP A 140 7.36 10.70 -15.46
C ASP A 140 6.01 11.20 -16.03
N ASP A 141 6.05 11.94 -17.14
CA ASP A 141 4.85 12.51 -17.78
C ASP A 141 3.86 11.45 -18.29
N SER A 142 4.32 10.22 -18.50
CA SER A 142 3.51 9.11 -19.01
C SER A 142 3.00 8.16 -17.93
N PHE A 143 3.65 8.15 -16.77
CA PHE A 143 3.39 7.24 -15.65
C PHE A 143 3.50 7.96 -14.31
N ALA A 144 2.36 8.33 -13.73
CA ALA A 144 2.31 9.04 -12.45
C ALA A 144 2.43 8.07 -11.27
N VAL A 145 3.39 8.30 -10.37
CA VAL A 145 3.57 7.51 -9.13
C VAL A 145 3.20 8.34 -7.91
N CYS A 146 2.38 7.77 -7.04
CA CYS A 146 1.97 8.37 -5.77
C CYS A 146 2.17 7.40 -4.62
N SER A 147 2.92 7.79 -3.60
CA SER A 147 3.05 7.04 -2.34
C SER A 147 2.19 7.66 -1.27
N VAL A 148 1.30 6.86 -0.70
CA VAL A 148 0.43 7.24 0.42
C VAL A 148 1.04 6.68 1.70
N ARG A 149 1.37 7.53 2.66
CA ARG A 149 2.01 7.18 3.95
C ARG A 149 1.03 7.36 5.11
N PRO A 150 0.09 6.44 5.33
CA PRO A 150 -0.89 6.58 6.41
C PRO A 150 -0.23 6.40 7.78
N PRO A 151 -0.65 7.16 8.82
CA PRO A 151 -0.15 7.00 10.18
C PRO A 151 -0.75 5.77 10.85
N ALA A 152 -2.06 5.69 10.91
CA ALA A 152 -2.78 4.57 11.50
C ALA A 152 -4.02 4.26 10.66
N ILE A 153 -4.24 2.98 10.42
CA ILE A 153 -5.44 2.49 9.75
C ILE A 153 -6.42 2.02 10.84
N TYR A 154 -7.61 2.61 10.86
CA TYR A 154 -8.64 2.28 11.84
C TYR A 154 -10.02 2.18 11.18
N GLY A 155 -10.96 1.56 11.88
CA GLY A 155 -12.32 1.37 11.43
C GLY A 155 -12.87 -0.01 11.81
N LYS A 156 -14.12 -0.27 11.45
CA LYS A 156 -14.78 -1.56 11.75
C LYS A 156 -14.02 -2.71 11.08
N GLY A 157 -13.56 -3.67 11.89
CA GLY A 157 -12.85 -4.86 11.41
C GLY A 157 -11.37 -4.64 11.09
N CYS A 158 -10.78 -3.48 11.39
CA CYS A 158 -9.34 -3.27 11.19
C CYS A 158 -8.52 -4.19 12.10
N LYS A 159 -7.31 -4.50 11.62
CA LYS A 159 -6.27 -5.21 12.39
C LYS A 159 -5.31 -4.20 13.02
N GLY A 160 -4.45 -4.67 13.94
CA GLY A 160 -3.42 -3.84 14.57
C GLY A 160 -3.84 -3.28 15.93
N ASN A 161 -3.28 -2.13 16.32
CA ASN A 161 -3.39 -1.61 17.68
C ASN A 161 -4.74 -0.94 18.00
N TYR A 162 -5.49 -0.50 17.00
CA TYR A 162 -6.75 0.22 17.22
C TYR A 162 -7.80 -0.59 18.02
N PRO A 163 -8.07 -1.88 17.72
CA PRO A 163 -8.97 -2.70 18.55
C PRO A 163 -8.55 -2.79 20.02
N LEU A 164 -7.24 -2.82 20.28
CA LEU A 164 -6.70 -2.81 21.64
C LEU A 164 -6.96 -1.46 22.33
N LEU A 165 -6.72 -0.35 21.65
CA LEU A 165 -7.00 0.99 22.16
C LEU A 165 -8.48 1.15 22.52
N VAL A 166 -9.39 0.70 21.65
CA VAL A 166 -10.84 0.73 21.92
C VAL A 166 -11.18 -0.11 23.16
N LYS A 167 -10.65 -1.34 23.25
CA LYS A 167 -10.87 -2.22 24.40
C LYS A 167 -10.36 -1.64 25.72
N TYR A 168 -9.21 -0.97 25.70
CA TYR A 168 -8.66 -0.30 26.89
C TYR A 168 -9.44 0.98 27.22
N GLY A 169 -9.78 1.78 26.23
CA GLY A 169 -10.57 3.02 26.42
C GLY A 169 -11.94 2.76 27.07
N GLN A 170 -12.58 1.64 26.72
CA GLN A 170 -13.85 1.22 27.34
C GLN A 170 -13.72 0.79 28.82
N LYS A 171 -12.50 0.54 29.30
CA LYS A 171 -12.23 0.12 30.70
C LYS A 171 -11.75 1.27 31.58
N LEU A 172 -11.39 2.40 30.98
CA LEU A 172 -10.99 3.57 31.76
C LEU A 172 -12.25 4.25 32.30
N PRO A 173 -12.29 4.56 33.63
CA PRO A 173 -13.36 5.37 34.18
C PRO A 173 -13.25 6.78 33.56
N VAL A 174 -14.30 7.20 32.89
CA VAL A 174 -14.48 8.59 32.42
C VAL A 174 -15.17 9.38 33.50
#